data_88a917c04581bd922cc34e1d62109efd
#
_entry.id   88a917c04581bd922cc34e1d62109efd
#
_cell.length_a   1.000
_cell.length_b   1.000
_cell.length_c   1.000
_cell.angle_alpha   90.00
_cell.angle_beta   90.00
_cell.angle_gamma   90.00
#
_symmetry.space_group_name_H-M   'P 1'
#
loop_
_entity.id
_entity.type
_entity.pdbx_description
1 polymer ?
#
loop_
_entity_poly.entity_id
_entity_poly.type
_entity_poly.pdbx_seq_one_letter_code
_entity_poly.pdbx_strand_id
1 'polypeptide(L)'
;MIREICKDEFFLSQKAEPATVDDLAIAQDLLDTLAAHKDGCVGMAANMIGFNKRIIAFDNIGTYMVMFNPVIVKKSAPYDAEEGCLSLTGTRKTKRYQTIKVQWQNERFQTRIKTFTGWAAQIIQHEIDHCEGILI
;
A
#
# COMPACT_ATOMS: atom_id res chain seq x y z
N MET A 1 -10.30 -7.78 11.78
CA MET A 1 -11.62 -8.00 11.14
C MET A 1 -11.49 -7.88 9.63
N ILE A 2 -12.02 -8.83 8.90
CA ILE A 2 -12.01 -8.77 7.42
C ILE A 2 -13.04 -7.72 6.99
N ARG A 3 -12.62 -6.81 6.09
CA ARG A 3 -13.48 -5.75 5.55
C ARG A 3 -13.78 -5.98 4.08
N GLU A 4 -14.89 -5.43 3.60
CA GLU A 4 -15.22 -5.42 2.18
C GLU A 4 -14.26 -4.51 1.42
N ILE A 5 -13.92 -4.91 0.18
CA ILE A 5 -13.06 -4.11 -0.69
C ILE A 5 -13.86 -2.92 -1.23
N CYS A 6 -13.36 -1.72 -0.98
CA CYS A 6 -13.94 -0.48 -1.49
C CYS A 6 -13.69 -0.40 -3.01
N LYS A 7 -14.74 -0.12 -3.78
CA LYS A 7 -14.69 0.03 -5.24
C LYS A 7 -15.18 1.40 -5.69
N ASP A 8 -15.37 2.32 -4.76
CA ASP A 8 -15.80 3.69 -5.04
C ASP A 8 -14.60 4.51 -5.53
N GLU A 9 -14.55 4.78 -6.83
CA GLU A 9 -13.43 5.50 -7.43
C GLU A 9 -13.30 6.93 -6.91
N PHE A 10 -14.40 7.58 -6.55
CA PHE A 10 -14.34 8.92 -5.96
C PHE A 10 -13.62 8.88 -4.61
N PHE A 11 -13.97 7.93 -3.76
CA PHE A 11 -13.30 7.76 -2.47
C PHE A 11 -11.82 7.42 -2.65
N LEU A 12 -11.52 6.49 -3.57
CA LEU A 12 -10.14 6.03 -3.84
C LEU A 12 -9.27 7.12 -4.48
N SER A 13 -9.87 8.13 -5.11
CA SER A 13 -9.14 9.24 -5.73
C SER A 13 -8.75 10.34 -4.75
N GLN A 14 -9.14 10.22 -3.49
CA GLN A 14 -8.79 11.20 -2.47
C GLN A 14 -7.43 10.89 -1.85
N LYS A 15 -6.67 11.95 -1.56
CA LYS A 15 -5.40 11.83 -0.85
C LYS A 15 -5.67 11.39 0.58
N ALA A 16 -4.96 10.36 1.04
CA ALA A 16 -5.14 9.84 2.39
C ALA A 16 -4.53 10.78 3.44
N GLU A 17 -5.15 10.81 4.61
CA GLU A 17 -4.67 11.59 5.74
C GLU A 17 -3.59 10.82 6.51
N PRO A 18 -2.68 11.53 7.22
CA PRO A 18 -1.70 10.87 8.07
C PRO A 18 -2.35 9.94 9.09
N ALA A 19 -1.73 8.80 9.32
CA ALA A 19 -2.14 7.85 10.35
C ALA A 19 -1.54 8.23 11.71
N THR A 20 -2.24 7.89 12.78
CA THR A 20 -1.79 8.09 14.16
C THR A 20 -1.88 6.79 14.95
N VAL A 21 -1.45 6.79 16.19
CA VAL A 21 -1.55 5.62 17.08
C VAL A 21 -3.00 5.15 17.27
N ASP A 22 -3.97 6.03 17.06
CA ASP A 22 -5.38 5.68 17.12
C ASP A 22 -5.85 4.81 15.96
N ASP A 23 -5.03 4.66 14.92
CA ASP A 23 -5.36 3.92 13.71
C ASP A 23 -4.78 2.50 13.69
N LEU A 24 -4.23 2.01 14.82
CA LEU A 24 -3.66 0.66 14.90
C LEU A 24 -4.70 -0.42 14.57
N ALA A 25 -5.96 -0.24 14.98
CA ALA A 25 -7.02 -1.19 14.68
C ALA A 25 -7.29 -1.29 13.16
N ILE A 26 -7.14 -0.19 12.43
CA ILE A 26 -7.27 -0.17 10.96
C ILE A 26 -6.19 -1.04 10.32
N ALA A 27 -4.95 -0.96 10.82
CA ALA A 27 -3.85 -1.78 10.33
C ALA A 27 -4.12 -3.27 10.54
N GLN A 28 -4.70 -3.66 11.68
CA GLN A 28 -5.05 -5.04 11.92
C GLN A 28 -6.14 -5.53 10.96
N ASP A 29 -7.17 -4.72 10.73
CA ASP A 29 -8.22 -5.03 9.76
C ASP A 29 -7.65 -5.16 8.35
N LEU A 30 -6.68 -4.32 8.00
CA LEU A 30 -6.00 -4.36 6.72
C LEU A 30 -5.24 -5.67 6.55
N LEU A 31 -4.50 -6.10 7.56
CA LEU A 31 -3.79 -7.38 7.56
C LEU A 31 -4.76 -8.56 7.44
N ASP A 32 -5.85 -8.54 8.18
CA ASP A 32 -6.87 -9.60 8.14
C ASP A 32 -7.49 -9.71 6.74
N THR A 33 -7.79 -8.57 6.13
CA THR A 33 -8.39 -8.51 4.79
C THR A 33 -7.39 -8.96 3.73
N LEU A 34 -6.14 -8.55 3.83
CA LEU A 34 -5.08 -8.97 2.91
C LEU A 34 -4.88 -10.48 2.98
N ALA A 35 -4.83 -11.05 4.17
CA ALA A 35 -4.68 -12.49 4.36
C ALA A 35 -5.85 -13.28 3.75
N ALA A 36 -7.07 -12.73 3.85
CA ALA A 36 -8.25 -13.35 3.25
C ALA A 36 -8.20 -13.37 1.71
N HIS A 37 -7.42 -12.49 1.09
CA HIS A 37 -7.27 -12.38 -0.36
C HIS A 37 -5.89 -12.83 -0.86
N LYS A 38 -5.16 -13.60 -0.07
CA LYS A 38 -3.76 -13.97 -0.36
C LYS A 38 -3.54 -14.64 -1.71
N ASP A 39 -4.54 -15.32 -2.24
CA ASP A 39 -4.41 -16.06 -3.50
C ASP A 39 -4.44 -15.13 -4.73
N GLY A 40 -4.85 -13.88 -4.57
CA GLY A 40 -4.93 -12.94 -5.69
C GLY A 40 -4.46 -11.54 -5.35
N CYS A 41 -3.90 -11.33 -4.15
CA CYS A 41 -3.51 -10.00 -3.71
C CYS A 41 -2.27 -10.06 -2.82
N VAL A 42 -1.29 -9.22 -3.13
CA VAL A 42 0.00 -9.18 -2.41
C VAL A 42 0.20 -7.90 -1.62
N GLY A 43 -0.69 -6.93 -1.76
CA GLY A 43 -0.62 -5.66 -1.05
C GLY A 43 -1.95 -4.94 -1.04
N MET A 44 -2.12 -4.04 -0.08
CA MET A 44 -3.36 -3.32 0.12
C MET A 44 -3.10 -2.01 0.86
N ALA A 45 -3.84 -0.97 0.52
CA ALA A 45 -3.83 0.30 1.25
C ALA A 45 -5.14 0.45 2.03
N ALA A 46 -5.12 1.25 3.10
CA ALA A 46 -6.27 1.40 3.98
C ALA A 46 -7.52 1.94 3.27
N ASN A 47 -7.37 2.76 2.24
CA ASN A 47 -8.53 3.26 1.49
C ASN A 47 -9.27 2.13 0.76
N MET A 48 -8.59 1.02 0.46
CA MET A 48 -9.22 -0.15 -0.17
C MET A 48 -10.20 -0.88 0.77
N ILE A 49 -10.14 -0.60 2.06
CA ILE A 49 -11.09 -1.12 3.05
C ILE A 49 -11.93 0.00 3.68
N GLY A 50 -11.97 1.18 3.05
CA GLY A 50 -12.87 2.26 3.43
C GLY A 50 -12.31 3.25 4.45
N PHE A 51 -11.01 3.26 4.71
CA PHE A 51 -10.39 4.20 5.64
C PHE A 51 -9.39 5.09 4.92
N ASN A 52 -9.62 6.41 4.94
CA ASN A 52 -8.79 7.38 4.22
C ASN A 52 -7.53 7.73 5.03
N LYS A 53 -6.69 6.75 5.30
CA LYS A 53 -5.47 6.87 6.11
C LYS A 53 -4.26 6.32 5.38
N ARG A 54 -3.09 6.91 5.63
CA ARG A 54 -1.82 6.50 5.02
C ARG A 54 -1.27 5.26 5.73
N ILE A 55 -1.87 4.11 5.44
CA ILE A 55 -1.46 2.81 5.96
C ILE A 55 -1.44 1.83 4.79
N ILE A 56 -0.35 1.10 4.64
CA ILE A 56 -0.25 0.03 3.65
C ILE A 56 0.17 -1.27 4.33
N ALA A 57 -0.23 -2.39 3.74
CA ALA A 57 0.23 -3.72 4.14
C ALA A 57 0.59 -4.49 2.88
N PHE A 58 1.63 -5.30 2.94
CA PHE A 58 2.07 -6.07 1.78
C PHE A 58 2.82 -7.33 2.20
N ASP A 59 2.91 -8.28 1.26
CA ASP A 59 3.68 -9.49 1.43
C ASP A 59 5.15 -9.19 1.09
N ASN A 60 5.99 -9.22 2.12
CA ASN A 60 7.42 -9.04 1.96
C ASN A 60 8.10 -10.42 2.02
N ILE A 61 8.06 -11.12 0.89
CA ILE A 61 8.68 -12.45 0.72
C ILE A 61 8.23 -13.42 1.82
N GLY A 62 6.91 -13.66 1.88
CA GLY A 62 6.32 -14.65 2.78
C GLY A 62 5.96 -14.13 4.17
N THR A 63 6.26 -12.86 4.49
CA THR A 63 5.90 -12.23 5.76
C THR A 63 5.15 -10.93 5.48
N TYR A 64 4.00 -10.74 6.10
CA TYR A 64 3.26 -9.49 5.95
C TYR A 64 3.94 -8.36 6.73
N MET A 65 4.00 -7.20 6.11
CA MET A 65 4.57 -6.00 6.67
C MET A 65 3.57 -4.85 6.59
N VAL A 66 3.47 -4.05 7.65
CA VAL A 66 2.63 -2.85 7.70
C VAL A 66 3.52 -1.61 7.76
N MET A 67 3.14 -0.58 7.01
CA MET A 67 3.79 0.72 7.07
C MET A 67 2.76 1.79 7.35
N PHE A 68 3.01 2.62 8.37
CA PHE A 68 2.24 3.83 8.65
C PHE A 68 2.97 5.03 8.06
N ASN A 69 2.23 5.89 7.37
CA ASN A 69 2.79 7.12 6.76
C ASN A 69 4.00 6.87 5.88
N PRO A 70 3.95 5.92 4.94
CA PRO A 70 5.09 5.65 4.08
C PRO A 70 5.36 6.78 3.10
N VAL A 71 6.64 7.09 2.87
CA VAL A 71 7.10 8.09 1.91
C VAL A 71 8.30 7.53 1.16
N ILE A 72 8.29 7.64 -0.16
CA ILE A 72 9.44 7.30 -0.98
C ILE A 72 10.38 8.51 -0.98
N VAL A 73 11.56 8.36 -0.37
CA VAL A 73 12.53 9.45 -0.26
C VAL A 73 13.58 9.42 -1.36
N LYS A 74 13.73 8.27 -2.05
CA LYS A 74 14.65 8.13 -3.17
C LYS A 74 14.18 6.99 -4.07
N LYS A 75 14.38 7.13 -5.39
CA LYS A 75 14.01 6.10 -6.36
C LYS A 75 14.97 6.13 -7.53
N SER A 76 15.21 4.95 -8.14
CA SER A 76 16.12 4.82 -9.30
C SER A 76 15.74 3.63 -10.17
N ALA A 77 16.31 3.61 -11.39
CA ALA A 77 16.11 2.55 -12.38
C ALA A 77 14.63 2.40 -12.78
N PRO A 78 14.06 3.40 -13.50
CA PRO A 78 12.67 3.34 -13.94
C PRO A 78 12.43 2.24 -14.96
N TYR A 79 11.21 1.67 -14.95
CA TYR A 79 10.75 0.70 -15.93
C TYR A 79 9.23 0.81 -16.06
N ASP A 80 8.69 0.31 -17.18
CA ASP A 80 7.25 0.28 -17.41
C ASP A 80 6.66 -1.02 -16.86
N ALA A 81 5.51 -0.90 -16.19
CA ALA A 81 4.79 -2.03 -15.61
C ALA A 81 3.31 -1.95 -15.96
N GLU A 82 2.64 -3.09 -15.89
CA GLU A 82 1.19 -3.18 -16.03
C GLU A 82 0.65 -3.87 -14.78
N GLU A 83 -0.30 -3.23 -14.09
CA GLU A 83 -0.73 -3.66 -12.77
C GLU A 83 -2.25 -3.68 -12.64
N GLY A 84 -2.76 -4.61 -11.82
CA GLY A 84 -4.15 -4.69 -11.44
C GLY A 84 -4.34 -4.47 -9.95
N CYS A 85 -5.59 -4.20 -9.54
CA CYS A 85 -5.97 -3.96 -8.16
C CYS A 85 -7.35 -4.55 -7.88
N LEU A 86 -7.57 -5.07 -6.66
CA LEU A 86 -8.88 -5.60 -6.27
C LEU A 86 -10.00 -4.55 -6.31
N SER A 87 -9.66 -3.29 -6.07
CA SER A 87 -10.64 -2.19 -6.04
C SER A 87 -11.05 -1.72 -7.43
N LEU A 88 -10.29 -2.05 -8.47
CA LEU A 88 -10.48 -1.52 -9.82
C LEU A 88 -10.51 -2.65 -10.84
N THR A 89 -11.34 -2.53 -11.87
CA THR A 89 -11.39 -3.53 -12.94
C THR A 89 -10.27 -3.32 -13.95
N GLY A 90 -9.77 -4.45 -14.52
CA GLY A 90 -8.74 -4.43 -15.54
C GLY A 90 -7.36 -4.11 -15.00
N THR A 91 -6.45 -3.79 -15.92
CA THR A 91 -5.07 -3.44 -15.59
C THR A 91 -4.75 -2.04 -16.11
N ARG A 92 -3.69 -1.44 -15.55
CA ARG A 92 -3.23 -0.11 -15.91
C ARG A 92 -1.72 -0.10 -16.10
N LYS A 93 -1.27 0.63 -17.11
CA LYS A 93 0.17 0.84 -17.35
C LYS A 93 0.66 1.95 -16.44
N THR A 94 1.82 1.77 -15.84
CA THR A 94 2.42 2.75 -14.95
C THR A 94 3.94 2.64 -14.98
N LYS A 95 4.61 3.72 -14.58
CA LYS A 95 6.06 3.70 -14.39
C LYS A 95 6.37 3.27 -12.97
N ARG A 96 7.33 2.34 -12.83
CA ARG A 96 7.83 1.90 -11.53
C ARG A 96 9.35 2.04 -11.50
N TYR A 97 9.92 1.90 -10.30
CA TYR A 97 11.36 1.99 -10.09
C TYR A 97 11.85 0.71 -9.45
N GLN A 98 12.98 0.18 -9.96
CA GLN A 98 13.57 -1.07 -9.48
C GLN A 98 14.03 -0.96 -8.02
N THR A 99 14.48 0.23 -7.63
CA THR A 99 15.03 0.48 -6.29
C THR A 99 14.37 1.72 -5.69
N ILE A 100 13.86 1.60 -4.48
CA ILE A 100 13.28 2.72 -3.74
C ILE A 100 13.81 2.71 -2.31
N LYS A 101 13.95 3.92 -1.75
CA LYS A 101 14.23 4.10 -0.33
C LYS A 101 12.99 4.67 0.32
N VAL A 102 12.48 3.97 1.32
CA VAL A 102 11.21 4.31 1.96
C VAL A 102 11.45 4.68 3.42
N GLN A 103 10.82 5.77 3.85
CA GLN A 103 10.72 6.14 5.25
C GLN A 103 9.29 5.89 5.70
N TRP A 104 9.11 5.20 6.82
CA TRP A 104 7.77 4.91 7.36
C TRP A 104 7.81 4.81 8.87
N GLN A 105 6.65 4.68 9.48
CA GLN A 105 6.52 4.40 10.90
C GLN A 105 6.01 2.97 11.10
N ASN A 106 6.59 2.25 12.07
CA ASN A 106 6.16 0.90 12.42
C ASN A 106 4.97 0.94 13.39
N GLU A 107 4.54 -0.21 13.95
CA GLU A 107 3.40 -0.30 14.86
C GLU A 107 3.60 0.44 16.17
N ARG A 108 4.83 0.80 16.50
CA ARG A 108 5.17 1.63 17.67
C ARG A 108 5.36 3.09 17.29
N PHE A 109 5.04 3.44 16.04
CA PHE A 109 5.25 4.77 15.46
C PHE A 109 6.70 5.26 15.55
N GLN A 110 7.63 4.31 15.51
CA GLN A 110 9.05 4.61 15.37
C GLN A 110 9.38 4.77 13.88
N THR A 111 10.13 5.82 13.56
CA THR A 111 10.55 6.07 12.18
C THR A 111 11.57 5.03 11.73
N ARG A 112 11.35 4.44 10.56
CA ARG A 112 12.23 3.47 9.93
C ARG A 112 12.54 3.92 8.51
N ILE A 113 13.73 3.59 8.04
CA ILE A 113 14.16 3.85 6.66
C ILE A 113 14.81 2.58 6.14
N LYS A 114 14.42 2.17 4.93
CA LYS A 114 15.01 0.99 4.29
C LYS A 114 14.93 1.10 2.77
N THR A 115 15.90 0.50 2.10
CA THR A 115 15.90 0.35 0.65
C THR A 115 15.24 -0.97 0.28
N PHE A 116 14.29 -0.92 -0.66
CA PHE A 116 13.60 -2.08 -1.22
C PHE A 116 13.90 -2.16 -2.71
N THR A 117 13.95 -3.37 -3.24
CA THR A 117 14.22 -3.62 -4.65
C THR A 117 13.24 -4.65 -5.21
N GLY A 118 13.15 -4.71 -6.55
CA GLY A 118 12.39 -5.75 -7.25
C GLY A 118 10.91 -5.77 -6.91
N TRP A 119 10.39 -6.96 -6.62
CA TRP A 119 8.96 -7.18 -6.40
C TRP A 119 8.41 -6.42 -5.19
N ALA A 120 9.14 -6.44 -4.06
CA ALA A 120 8.73 -5.68 -2.87
C ALA A 120 8.63 -4.18 -3.17
N ALA A 121 9.61 -3.64 -3.90
CA ALA A 121 9.59 -2.23 -4.29
C ALA A 121 8.39 -1.91 -5.18
N GLN A 122 8.03 -2.80 -6.10
CA GLN A 122 6.87 -2.60 -6.97
C GLN A 122 5.57 -2.56 -6.18
N ILE A 123 5.38 -3.50 -5.25
CA ILE A 123 4.18 -3.56 -4.41
C ILE A 123 4.05 -2.27 -3.57
N ILE A 124 5.12 -1.88 -2.91
CA ILE A 124 5.12 -0.67 -2.06
C ILE A 124 4.74 0.57 -2.87
N GLN A 125 5.28 0.73 -4.06
CA GLN A 125 4.97 1.87 -4.93
C GLN A 125 3.49 1.89 -5.31
N HIS A 126 2.91 0.74 -5.66
CA HIS A 126 1.50 0.61 -5.98
C HIS A 126 0.63 1.06 -4.79
N GLU A 127 0.93 0.57 -3.59
CA GLU A 127 0.13 0.89 -2.41
C GLU A 127 0.30 2.34 -1.97
N ILE A 128 1.48 2.93 -2.12
CA ILE A 128 1.69 4.36 -1.83
C ILE A 128 0.90 5.21 -2.82
N ASP A 129 0.80 4.81 -4.09
CA ASP A 129 -0.05 5.50 -5.07
C ASP A 129 -1.50 5.56 -4.58
N HIS A 130 -2.03 4.49 -3.99
CA HIS A 130 -3.36 4.52 -3.39
C HIS A 130 -3.46 5.55 -2.28
N CYS A 131 -2.43 5.71 -1.45
CA CYS A 131 -2.39 6.75 -0.42
C CYS A 131 -2.42 8.16 -1.02
N GLU A 132 -1.90 8.33 -2.23
CA GLU A 132 -1.89 9.62 -2.93
C GLU A 132 -3.17 9.84 -3.75
N GLY A 133 -4.11 8.92 -3.71
CA GLY A 133 -5.36 9.00 -4.48
C GLY A 133 -5.19 8.67 -5.95
N ILE A 134 -4.12 7.99 -6.33
CA ILE A 134 -3.87 7.57 -7.71
C ILE A 134 -4.59 6.26 -7.97
N LEU A 135 -5.44 6.24 -8.99
CA LEU A 135 -6.19 5.03 -9.38
C LEU A 135 -5.30 4.15 -10.26
N ILE A 136 -4.70 3.16 -9.63
CA ILE A 136 -3.79 2.24 -10.29
C ILE A 136 -4.17 0.78 -10.06
#